data_20873e0fd260c009474a8502cefe0ab4
#
_entry.id   20873e0fd260c009474a8502cefe0ab4
#
_cell.length_a   1.000
_cell.length_b   1.000
_cell.length_c   1.000
_cell.angle_alpha   90.00
_cell.angle_beta   90.00
_cell.angle_gamma   90.00
#
_symmetry.space_group_name_H-M   'P 1'
#
loop_
_entity.id
_entity.type
_entity.pdbx_description
1 polymer ?
#
loop_
_entity_poly.entity_id
_entity_poly.type
_entity_poly.pdbx_seq_one_letter_code
_entity_poly.pdbx_strand_id
1 'polypeptide(L)'
;KALDKIKRDYKEGTNVVLKFPRGQYHFFESGSAVREYYISNHDQTNPKKVGLAIEDFKNLTIDGQGSEFIFHGRMIPLSLLRSENCTLKNFSIDFANPHIAQIQVVENSPEKGITFKVAPWVNYRISKDSVFETYGEGWTAQPAGGIAFEEATKRLVYNTSDISCPTKGVVEVSPRLLHVPNWKNAKLIPGTVIAMRTWFRPTPGIFFSHNVARSGSGVVEEVSVHDAEGMGLLAQFCENVTLDRFNVCLKGPNDPRYFTTQADATHFSGCKGAIISKNGLYEGMMDDAINIHGTYLKVINRVDEKTVIARYMHNQSWGFEWGRTADEVQFVRSETMELVDGTNRIAEIRPYDKNQIHGAREFYIRFEEPIHPDINEKSGFGIENLTWTPEVNFSGNTVRNNRARGALFSTPRKTVVEDNLFDHTSGTAILLCGDCNGWYETGACKDVVIRRNKFVNALTNMFQFTNGVISIYPEIPNLKEQQKYFHSGIVIEDNEFDTFDAPILYAKSVDGLIFRNNTIKKNTGYKPFHWNKNRFLLERVTNAKIEE
;
A
#
# COMPACT_ATOMS: atom_id res chain seq x y z
N LYS A 1 -3.27 13.16 -27.85
CA LYS A 1 -3.09 13.11 -29.33
C LYS A 1 -2.65 11.73 -29.84
N ALA A 2 -1.54 11.12 -29.33
CA ALA A 2 -1.10 9.80 -29.81
C ALA A 2 -2.12 8.70 -29.46
N LEU A 3 -2.58 8.65 -28.22
CA LEU A 3 -3.63 7.71 -27.79
C LEU A 3 -4.94 7.92 -28.57
N ASP A 4 -5.36 9.16 -28.82
CA ASP A 4 -6.57 9.46 -29.60
C ASP A 4 -6.44 9.00 -31.05
N LYS A 5 -5.24 9.12 -31.64
CA LYS A 5 -4.96 8.61 -32.98
C LYS A 5 -5.04 7.09 -33.00
N ILE A 6 -4.38 6.42 -32.04
CA ILE A 6 -4.43 4.97 -31.91
C ILE A 6 -5.90 4.53 -31.75
N LYS A 7 -6.68 5.18 -30.90
CA LYS A 7 -8.09 4.84 -30.66
C LYS A 7 -8.97 4.97 -31.92
N ARG A 8 -8.69 5.93 -32.77
CA ARG A 8 -9.41 6.10 -34.05
C ARG A 8 -9.03 5.04 -35.10
N ASP A 9 -7.75 4.70 -35.15
CA ASP A 9 -7.19 3.80 -36.15
C ASP A 9 -7.19 2.33 -35.70
N TYR A 10 -7.57 2.10 -34.45
CA TYR A 10 -7.53 0.78 -33.78
C TYR A 10 -8.61 -0.14 -34.36
N LYS A 11 -8.18 -1.30 -34.82
CA LYS A 11 -9.07 -2.41 -35.19
C LYS A 11 -9.08 -3.43 -34.09
N GLU A 12 -10.26 -3.79 -33.60
CA GLU A 12 -10.42 -4.76 -32.53
C GLU A 12 -9.67 -6.07 -32.86
N GLY A 13 -8.91 -6.58 -31.87
CA GLY A 13 -8.12 -7.80 -32.00
C GLY A 13 -6.71 -7.63 -32.59
N THR A 14 -6.30 -6.43 -33.01
CA THR A 14 -4.93 -6.18 -33.47
C THR A 14 -4.00 -5.87 -32.28
N ASN A 15 -2.76 -6.35 -32.36
CA ASN A 15 -1.71 -5.96 -31.41
C ASN A 15 -1.14 -4.60 -31.81
N VAL A 16 -1.23 -3.63 -30.91
CA VAL A 16 -0.70 -2.29 -31.13
C VAL A 16 0.45 -2.01 -30.17
N VAL A 17 1.55 -1.48 -30.69
CA VAL A 17 2.69 -1.06 -29.86
C VAL A 17 2.90 0.43 -30.05
N LEU A 18 2.72 1.19 -28.97
CA LEU A 18 3.11 2.60 -28.88
C LEU A 18 4.53 2.67 -28.33
N LYS A 19 5.49 3.04 -29.16
CA LYS A 19 6.90 3.19 -28.78
C LYS A 19 7.24 4.65 -28.52
N PHE A 20 7.94 4.88 -27.42
CA PHE A 20 8.58 6.15 -27.12
C PHE A 20 10.08 5.98 -27.40
N PRO A 21 10.65 6.58 -28.45
CA PRO A 21 12.10 6.58 -28.65
C PRO A 21 12.83 7.01 -27.38
N ARG A 22 13.95 6.36 -27.06
CA ARG A 22 14.67 6.64 -25.83
C ARG A 22 14.95 8.13 -25.64
N GLY A 23 14.49 8.67 -24.51
CA GLY A 23 14.60 10.10 -24.21
C GLY A 23 13.91 10.46 -22.90
N GLN A 24 13.84 11.74 -22.62
CA GLN A 24 13.12 12.28 -21.49
C GLN A 24 11.84 12.97 -22.01
N TYR A 25 10.68 12.59 -21.46
CA TYR A 25 9.37 13.10 -21.86
C TYR A 25 8.73 13.83 -20.69
N HIS A 26 8.36 15.07 -20.90
CA HIS A 26 7.73 15.91 -19.90
C HIS A 26 6.21 15.97 -20.12
N PHE A 27 5.45 15.68 -19.07
CA PHE A 27 3.99 15.70 -19.06
C PHE A 27 3.50 16.81 -18.13
N PHE A 28 2.75 17.76 -18.69
CA PHE A 28 2.23 18.92 -17.96
C PHE A 28 0.72 18.81 -17.73
N GLU A 29 0.25 19.39 -16.63
CA GLU A 29 -1.19 19.40 -16.30
C GLU A 29 -2.06 19.98 -17.41
N SER A 30 -1.56 20.97 -18.16
CA SER A 30 -2.32 21.57 -19.28
C SER A 30 -2.62 20.61 -20.43
N GLY A 31 -1.82 19.56 -20.56
CA GLY A 31 -2.02 18.49 -21.55
C GLY A 31 -2.69 17.23 -21.01
N SER A 32 -3.03 17.20 -19.73
CA SER A 32 -3.59 16.03 -19.08
C SER A 32 -5.07 15.79 -19.40
N ALA A 33 -5.49 14.54 -19.30
CA ALA A 33 -6.90 14.20 -19.29
C ALA A 33 -7.52 14.51 -17.91
N VAL A 34 -8.77 14.94 -17.89
CA VAL A 34 -9.52 15.18 -16.64
C VAL A 34 -10.50 14.02 -16.45
N ARG A 35 -10.45 13.38 -15.28
CA ARG A 35 -11.25 12.19 -14.96
C ARG A 35 -11.82 12.26 -13.56
N GLU A 36 -12.98 11.67 -13.39
CA GLU A 36 -13.55 11.38 -12.08
C GLU A 36 -13.21 9.93 -11.70
N TYR A 37 -12.24 9.77 -10.79
CA TYR A 37 -11.78 8.47 -10.31
C TYR A 37 -11.93 8.38 -8.80
N TYR A 38 -12.54 7.29 -8.34
CA TYR A 38 -12.58 6.89 -6.93
C TYR A 38 -11.58 5.76 -6.75
N ILE A 39 -10.54 6.02 -5.96
CA ILE A 39 -9.36 5.16 -5.85
C ILE A 39 -9.24 4.65 -4.43
N SER A 40 -9.19 3.33 -4.26
CA SER A 40 -9.03 2.70 -2.94
C SER A 40 -7.80 3.26 -2.21
N ASN A 41 -7.94 3.49 -0.91
CA ASN A 41 -6.87 3.94 -0.01
C ASN A 41 -6.19 5.26 -0.41
N HIS A 42 -6.88 6.11 -1.16
CA HIS A 42 -6.46 7.46 -1.54
C HIS A 42 -7.53 8.49 -1.19
N ASP A 43 -7.13 9.77 -1.12
CA ASP A 43 -8.09 10.86 -0.93
C ASP A 43 -8.97 11.02 -2.18
N GLN A 44 -10.29 11.06 -1.96
CA GLN A 44 -11.30 11.03 -3.02
C GLN A 44 -11.58 12.42 -3.60
N THR A 45 -10.54 13.23 -3.77
CA THR A 45 -10.67 14.53 -4.44
C THR A 45 -10.85 14.35 -5.94
N ASN A 46 -11.90 14.91 -6.50
CA ASN A 46 -12.20 14.88 -7.92
C ASN A 46 -12.51 16.30 -8.46
N PRO A 47 -12.30 16.57 -9.76
CA PRO A 47 -11.71 15.66 -10.74
C PRO A 47 -10.20 15.50 -10.57
N LYS A 48 -9.65 14.39 -11.08
CA LYS A 48 -8.22 14.11 -11.13
C LYS A 48 -7.65 14.42 -12.51
N LYS A 49 -6.41 14.89 -12.57
CA LYS A 49 -5.64 15.04 -13.81
C LYS A 49 -4.84 13.78 -14.06
N VAL A 50 -4.79 13.33 -15.31
CA VAL A 50 -4.10 12.10 -15.72
C VAL A 50 -3.21 12.38 -16.92
N GLY A 51 -1.92 12.10 -16.79
CA GLY A 51 -0.92 12.32 -17.83
C GLY A 51 -1.13 11.44 -19.06
N LEU A 52 -1.22 10.13 -18.84
CA LEU A 52 -1.52 9.13 -19.86
C LEU A 52 -2.75 8.33 -19.44
N ALA A 53 -3.94 8.73 -19.90
CA ALA A 53 -5.19 8.02 -19.67
C ALA A 53 -5.41 6.97 -20.78
N ILE A 54 -5.18 5.70 -20.44
CA ILE A 54 -5.34 4.55 -21.34
C ILE A 54 -6.63 3.85 -20.94
N GLU A 55 -7.63 3.90 -21.81
CA GLU A 55 -8.97 3.41 -21.48
C GLU A 55 -9.57 2.65 -22.66
N ASP A 56 -10.18 1.49 -22.37
CA ASP A 56 -10.94 0.68 -23.34
C ASP A 56 -10.06 0.17 -24.49
N PHE A 57 -8.84 -0.29 -24.19
CA PHE A 57 -7.94 -0.90 -25.17
C PHE A 57 -7.84 -2.42 -24.97
N LYS A 58 -7.60 -3.12 -26.08
CA LYS A 58 -7.21 -4.54 -26.10
C LYS A 58 -5.87 -4.70 -26.78
N ASN A 59 -4.99 -5.53 -26.21
CA ASN A 59 -3.68 -5.88 -26.79
C ASN A 59 -2.78 -4.66 -27.10
N LEU A 60 -2.85 -3.60 -26.29
CA LEU A 60 -1.98 -2.43 -26.42
C LEU A 60 -0.70 -2.63 -25.59
N THR A 61 0.44 -2.40 -26.20
CA THR A 61 1.72 -2.29 -25.49
C THR A 61 2.22 -0.85 -25.52
N ILE A 62 2.52 -0.29 -24.36
CA ILE A 62 3.27 0.96 -24.21
C ILE A 62 4.71 0.58 -23.93
N ASP A 63 5.63 0.87 -24.86
CA ASP A 63 7.05 0.58 -24.71
C ASP A 63 7.86 1.88 -24.67
N GLY A 64 8.37 2.21 -23.49
CA GLY A 64 9.17 3.41 -23.27
C GLY A 64 10.61 3.31 -23.77
N GLN A 65 11.07 2.13 -24.18
CA GLN A 65 12.44 1.91 -24.69
C GLN A 65 13.55 2.46 -23.78
N GLY A 66 13.34 2.44 -22.46
CA GLY A 66 14.25 2.99 -21.45
C GLY A 66 14.14 4.50 -21.27
N SER A 67 13.02 5.10 -21.62
CA SER A 67 12.75 6.54 -21.45
C SER A 67 12.39 6.89 -20.01
N GLU A 68 12.62 8.16 -19.66
CA GLU A 68 12.18 8.78 -18.43
C GLU A 68 10.91 9.61 -18.69
N PHE A 69 9.85 9.35 -17.94
CA PHE A 69 8.61 10.13 -17.97
C PHE A 69 8.55 11.03 -16.74
N ILE A 70 8.69 12.32 -16.96
CA ILE A 70 8.73 13.35 -15.93
C ILE A 70 7.41 14.10 -15.90
N PHE A 71 6.74 14.06 -14.76
CA PHE A 71 5.43 14.68 -14.56
C PHE A 71 5.55 16.01 -13.81
N HIS A 72 4.71 16.97 -14.21
CA HIS A 72 4.67 18.31 -13.66
C HIS A 72 3.31 18.57 -13.02
N GLY A 73 3.33 19.11 -11.81
CA GLY A 73 2.11 19.40 -11.06
C GLY A 73 1.58 18.18 -10.27
N ARG A 74 0.31 18.23 -9.93
CA ARG A 74 -0.39 17.15 -9.20
C ARG A 74 -1.27 16.36 -10.15
N MET A 75 -0.82 15.17 -10.51
CA MET A 75 -1.55 14.31 -11.43
C MET A 75 -1.25 12.83 -11.21
N ILE A 76 -2.11 11.97 -11.73
CA ILE A 76 -1.82 10.55 -11.91
C ILE A 76 -0.97 10.42 -13.18
N PRO A 77 0.29 9.97 -13.10
CA PRO A 77 1.12 9.79 -14.27
C PRO A 77 0.47 8.94 -15.36
N LEU A 78 -0.02 7.76 -14.98
CA LEU A 78 -0.59 6.81 -15.91
C LEU A 78 -1.81 6.11 -15.31
N SER A 79 -2.88 6.03 -16.07
CA SER A 79 -4.02 5.16 -15.75
C SER A 79 -4.29 4.15 -16.86
N LEU A 80 -4.65 2.91 -16.48
CA LEU A 80 -5.09 1.85 -17.40
C LEU A 80 -6.43 1.32 -16.90
N LEU A 81 -7.50 1.58 -17.66
CA LEU A 81 -8.86 1.25 -17.25
C LEU A 81 -9.61 0.48 -18.32
N ARG A 82 -10.43 -0.49 -17.88
CA ARG A 82 -11.34 -1.27 -18.73
C ARG A 82 -10.65 -1.84 -19.98
N SER A 83 -9.42 -2.28 -19.77
CA SER A 83 -8.55 -2.73 -20.87
C SER A 83 -8.21 -4.20 -20.72
N GLU A 84 -7.92 -4.85 -21.83
CA GLU A 84 -7.67 -6.29 -21.89
C GLU A 84 -6.30 -6.58 -22.52
N ASN A 85 -5.50 -7.41 -21.86
CA ASN A 85 -4.16 -7.84 -22.31
C ASN A 85 -3.24 -6.68 -22.74
N CYS A 86 -3.24 -5.60 -21.97
CA CYS A 86 -2.35 -4.46 -22.19
C CYS A 86 -1.06 -4.60 -21.38
N THR A 87 0.04 -4.10 -21.91
CA THR A 87 1.37 -4.16 -21.28
C THR A 87 2.01 -2.78 -21.24
N LEU A 88 2.60 -2.44 -20.11
CA LEU A 88 3.43 -1.26 -19.87
C LEU A 88 4.86 -1.72 -19.67
N LYS A 89 5.82 -1.21 -20.44
CA LYS A 89 7.21 -1.66 -20.28
C LYS A 89 8.28 -0.65 -20.61
N ASN A 90 9.46 -0.87 -20.00
CA ASN A 90 10.72 -0.21 -20.30
C ASN A 90 10.68 1.32 -20.14
N PHE A 91 10.19 1.84 -19.00
CA PHE A 91 10.26 3.27 -18.69
C PHE A 91 10.33 3.54 -17.19
N SER A 92 10.67 4.75 -16.84
CA SER A 92 10.56 5.23 -15.46
C SER A 92 9.60 6.42 -15.34
N ILE A 93 9.03 6.55 -14.15
CA ILE A 93 8.12 7.65 -13.74
C ILE A 93 8.81 8.43 -12.64
N ASP A 94 8.84 9.76 -12.78
CA ASP A 94 9.30 10.66 -11.75
C ASP A 94 8.55 12.00 -11.83
N PHE A 95 8.66 12.82 -10.79
CA PHE A 95 8.11 14.17 -10.76
C PHE A 95 9.22 15.22 -10.80
N ALA A 96 9.02 16.28 -11.56
CA ALA A 96 9.93 17.43 -11.59
C ALA A 96 10.04 18.11 -10.22
N ASN A 97 8.93 18.17 -9.49
CA ASN A 97 8.86 18.62 -8.10
C ASN A 97 8.15 17.57 -7.26
N PRO A 98 8.89 16.72 -6.53
CA PRO A 98 8.29 15.76 -5.60
C PRO A 98 7.41 16.45 -4.56
N HIS A 99 6.27 15.81 -4.25
CA HIS A 99 5.32 16.33 -3.24
C HIS A 99 5.79 16.11 -1.79
N ILE A 100 6.84 15.34 -1.63
CA ILE A 100 7.49 15.06 -0.34
C ILE A 100 8.70 15.97 -0.25
N ALA A 101 8.83 16.70 0.85
CA ALA A 101 10.00 17.53 1.12
C ALA A 101 11.08 16.71 1.82
N GLN A 102 12.32 17.23 1.77
CA GLN A 102 13.44 16.61 2.48
C GLN A 102 14.28 17.70 3.16
N ILE A 103 14.61 17.44 4.40
CA ILE A 103 15.45 18.30 5.22
C ILE A 103 16.55 17.47 5.89
N GLN A 104 17.63 18.13 6.30
CA GLN A 104 18.69 17.52 7.08
C GLN A 104 18.91 18.28 8.37
N VAL A 105 18.94 17.59 9.50
CA VAL A 105 19.22 18.17 10.80
C VAL A 105 20.68 18.63 10.84
N VAL A 106 20.91 19.90 11.17
CA VAL A 106 22.23 20.49 11.32
C VAL A 106 22.61 20.63 12.79
N GLU A 107 21.65 21.06 13.61
CA GLU A 107 21.83 21.23 15.05
C GLU A 107 20.55 20.82 15.79
N ASN A 108 20.72 20.14 16.92
CA ASN A 108 19.63 19.80 17.82
C ASN A 108 20.01 20.15 19.25
N SER A 109 19.38 21.16 19.80
CA SER A 109 19.57 21.60 21.19
C SER A 109 18.29 21.35 22.01
N PRO A 110 18.38 20.65 23.15
CA PRO A 110 17.22 20.44 24.03
C PRO A 110 16.56 21.76 24.46
N GLU A 111 17.35 22.81 24.60
CA GLU A 111 16.88 24.13 25.04
C GLU A 111 16.42 25.02 23.87
N LYS A 112 17.22 25.09 22.81
CA LYS A 112 17.01 26.02 21.69
C LYS A 112 16.13 25.47 20.58
N GLY A 113 15.97 24.16 20.43
CA GLY A 113 15.23 23.54 19.34
C GLY A 113 16.11 22.94 18.26
N ILE A 114 15.54 22.77 17.07
CA ILE A 114 16.21 22.10 15.93
C ILE A 114 16.45 23.08 14.80
N THR A 115 17.69 23.09 14.28
CA THR A 115 18.08 23.77 13.06
C THR A 115 18.28 22.73 11.98
N PHE A 116 17.73 22.96 10.79
CA PHE A 116 17.80 22.05 9.66
C PHE A 116 18.02 22.77 8.34
N LYS A 117 18.59 22.07 7.39
CA LYS A 117 18.80 22.54 6.02
C LYS A 117 17.77 21.89 5.09
N VAL A 118 17.12 22.70 4.27
CA VAL A 118 16.19 22.22 3.23
C VAL A 118 16.98 21.71 2.03
N ALA A 119 16.62 20.55 1.49
CA ALA A 119 17.28 19.96 0.33
C ALA A 119 17.24 20.91 -0.89
N PRO A 120 18.31 20.98 -1.70
CA PRO A 120 18.42 21.96 -2.80
C PRO A 120 17.29 21.89 -3.82
N TRP A 121 16.72 20.74 -4.03
CA TRP A 121 15.65 20.47 -5.00
C TRP A 121 14.24 20.75 -4.46
N VAL A 122 14.08 21.03 -3.15
CA VAL A 122 12.78 21.37 -2.54
C VAL A 122 12.50 22.85 -2.72
N ASN A 123 11.35 23.18 -3.30
CA ASN A 123 10.83 24.53 -3.29
C ASN A 123 10.06 24.80 -2.02
N TYR A 124 10.36 25.86 -1.31
CA TYR A 124 9.69 26.23 -0.06
C TYR A 124 9.57 27.75 0.09
N ARG A 125 8.70 28.14 1.00
CA ARG A 125 8.57 29.52 1.48
C ARG A 125 8.18 29.50 2.95
N ILE A 126 8.49 30.59 3.65
CA ILE A 126 7.97 30.86 4.99
C ILE A 126 6.89 31.93 4.84
N SER A 127 5.67 31.61 5.27
CA SER A 127 4.54 32.53 5.23
C SER A 127 4.71 33.68 6.24
N LYS A 128 3.85 34.71 6.14
CA LYS A 128 3.86 35.83 7.10
C LYS A 128 3.59 35.37 8.55
N ASP A 129 2.91 34.25 8.71
CA ASP A 129 2.60 33.65 10.02
C ASP A 129 3.69 32.65 10.48
N SER A 130 4.88 32.73 9.90
CA SER A 130 6.02 31.84 10.19
C SER A 130 5.72 30.36 9.96
N VAL A 131 4.96 30.03 8.91
CA VAL A 131 4.62 28.67 8.52
C VAL A 131 5.53 28.22 7.36
N PHE A 132 6.15 27.07 7.53
CA PHE A 132 6.91 26.40 6.47
C PHE A 132 5.95 25.73 5.48
N GLU A 133 6.02 26.14 4.25
CA GLU A 133 5.22 25.60 3.15
C GLU A 133 6.16 25.15 2.01
N THR A 134 5.83 24.00 1.43
CA THR A 134 6.47 23.51 0.20
C THR A 134 5.53 23.71 -0.98
N TYR A 135 6.08 23.85 -2.17
CA TYR A 135 5.28 24.06 -3.37
C TYR A 135 5.93 23.51 -4.63
N GLY A 136 5.12 23.26 -5.61
CA GLY A 136 5.50 22.93 -6.98
C GLY A 136 4.53 23.57 -7.97
N GLU A 137 4.55 23.09 -9.21
CA GLU A 137 3.65 23.56 -10.24
C GLU A 137 2.19 23.23 -9.88
N GLY A 138 1.39 24.27 -9.60
CA GLY A 138 -0.05 24.12 -9.32
C GLY A 138 -0.41 23.53 -7.95
N TRP A 139 0.54 23.36 -7.03
CA TRP A 139 0.25 22.85 -5.69
C TRP A 139 1.08 23.53 -4.59
N THR A 140 0.53 23.51 -3.39
CA THR A 140 1.19 23.94 -2.15
C THR A 140 0.84 22.92 -1.06
N ALA A 141 1.77 22.67 -0.15
CA ALA A 141 1.58 21.74 0.96
C ALA A 141 2.22 22.26 2.25
N GLN A 142 1.66 21.84 3.39
CA GLN A 142 2.24 22.04 4.72
C GLN A 142 2.59 20.67 5.30
N PRO A 143 3.81 20.17 5.12
CA PRO A 143 4.19 18.86 5.63
C PRO A 143 4.22 18.89 7.16
N ALA A 144 3.43 18.01 7.79
CA ALA A 144 3.26 17.98 9.25
C ALA A 144 3.87 16.75 9.92
N GLY A 145 4.25 15.76 9.15
CA GLY A 145 4.86 14.52 9.60
C GLY A 145 6.11 14.16 8.80
N GLY A 146 6.86 13.18 9.28
CA GLY A 146 8.07 12.75 8.58
C GLY A 146 8.60 11.41 9.01
N ILE A 147 9.56 10.94 8.24
CA ILE A 147 10.32 9.72 8.47
C ILE A 147 11.80 10.10 8.52
N ALA A 148 12.50 9.67 9.55
CA ALA A 148 13.93 9.93 9.72
C ALA A 148 14.77 8.81 9.11
N PHE A 149 15.78 9.21 8.34
CA PHE A 149 16.75 8.33 7.68
C PHE A 149 18.17 8.64 8.15
N GLU A 150 18.98 7.60 8.25
CA GLU A 150 20.41 7.70 8.45
C GLU A 150 21.10 8.19 7.19
N GLU A 151 21.96 9.21 7.31
CA GLU A 151 22.64 9.83 6.17
C GLU A 151 23.43 8.84 5.31
N ALA A 152 24.20 7.98 5.94
CA ALA A 152 25.13 7.09 5.24
C ALA A 152 24.47 5.88 4.58
N THR A 153 23.38 5.36 5.16
CA THR A 153 22.81 4.06 4.79
C THR A 153 21.48 4.17 4.07
N LYS A 154 20.82 5.32 4.17
CA LYS A 154 19.43 5.55 3.75
C LYS A 154 18.43 4.59 4.42
N ARG A 155 18.78 4.03 5.57
CA ARG A 155 17.90 3.25 6.42
C ARG A 155 17.11 4.16 7.34
N LEU A 156 15.96 3.71 7.82
CA LEU A 156 15.26 4.46 8.85
C LEU A 156 16.12 4.51 10.13
N VAL A 157 16.14 5.65 10.78
CA VAL A 157 16.86 5.82 12.04
C VAL A 157 16.31 4.84 13.06
N TYR A 158 17.20 4.02 13.60
CA TYR A 158 16.88 2.97 14.56
C TYR A 158 16.09 3.49 15.76
N ASN A 159 15.10 2.71 16.19
CA ASN A 159 14.24 3.00 17.33
C ASN A 159 13.54 4.38 17.26
N THR A 160 13.11 4.77 16.07
CA THR A 160 12.20 5.89 15.84
C THR A 160 10.80 5.39 15.48
N SER A 161 9.91 6.32 15.22
CA SER A 161 8.56 6.09 14.67
C SER A 161 8.23 7.24 13.71
N ASP A 162 6.97 7.41 13.34
CA ASP A 162 6.52 8.62 12.67
C ASP A 162 6.90 9.86 13.48
N ILE A 163 7.46 10.85 12.81
CA ILE A 163 7.94 12.07 13.43
C ILE A 163 6.94 13.18 13.18
N SER A 164 6.56 13.89 14.24
CA SER A 164 5.86 15.16 14.11
C SER A 164 6.86 16.23 13.68
N CYS A 165 6.58 16.90 12.57
CA CYS A 165 7.41 17.98 12.04
C CYS A 165 6.65 19.29 12.24
N PRO A 166 7.00 20.11 13.23
CA PRO A 166 6.39 21.42 13.42
C PRO A 166 6.68 22.32 12.23
N THR A 167 5.63 22.83 11.59
CA THR A 167 5.72 23.75 10.46
C THR A 167 5.44 25.18 10.83
N LYS A 168 5.03 25.44 12.07
CA LYS A 168 4.75 26.80 12.62
C LYS A 168 5.90 27.30 13.49
N GLY A 169 6.08 28.60 13.51
CA GLY A 169 7.15 29.24 14.28
C GLY A 169 8.54 29.00 13.68
N VAL A 170 8.59 28.76 12.37
CA VAL A 170 9.83 28.52 11.64
C VAL A 170 10.50 29.84 11.31
N VAL A 171 11.80 29.94 11.58
CA VAL A 171 12.64 31.12 11.30
C VAL A 171 13.71 30.72 10.29
N GLU A 172 13.83 31.46 9.21
CA GLU A 172 14.93 31.31 8.26
C GLU A 172 16.16 32.07 8.79
N VAL A 173 17.19 31.33 9.18
CA VAL A 173 18.44 31.88 9.74
C VAL A 173 19.36 32.39 8.60
N SER A 174 19.42 31.66 7.52
CA SER A 174 20.06 32.00 6.25
C SER A 174 19.41 31.19 5.13
N PRO A 175 19.66 31.50 3.85
CA PRO A 175 19.04 30.79 2.75
C PRO A 175 19.10 29.27 2.93
N ARG A 176 17.96 28.62 2.96
CA ARG A 176 17.74 27.17 3.19
C ARG A 176 18.15 26.64 4.57
N LEU A 177 18.57 27.45 5.51
CA LEU A 177 18.85 27.08 6.88
C LEU A 177 17.74 27.60 7.78
N LEU A 178 16.93 26.71 8.30
CA LEU A 178 15.74 27.02 9.07
C LEU A 178 15.87 26.54 10.52
N HIS A 179 15.24 27.26 11.43
CA HIS A 179 15.25 26.96 12.85
C HIS A 179 13.82 26.89 13.41
N VAL A 180 13.54 25.88 14.25
CA VAL A 180 12.27 25.72 14.96
C VAL A 180 12.54 25.62 16.47
N PRO A 181 12.30 26.69 17.25
CA PRO A 181 12.66 26.76 18.67
C PRO A 181 11.96 25.69 19.53
N ASN A 182 10.73 25.37 19.16
CA ASN A 182 9.88 24.46 19.96
C ASN A 182 9.95 22.99 19.48
N TRP A 183 10.77 22.67 18.51
CA TRP A 183 10.91 21.30 18.04
C TRP A 183 11.88 20.54 18.95
N LYS A 184 11.33 19.60 19.73
CA LYS A 184 12.08 18.79 20.69
C LYS A 184 11.97 17.31 20.29
N ASN A 185 13.06 16.73 19.84
CA ASN A 185 13.16 15.30 19.58
C ASN A 185 14.63 14.86 19.69
N ALA A 186 14.99 14.27 20.82
CA ALA A 186 16.38 13.86 21.12
C ALA A 186 16.94 12.80 20.16
N LYS A 187 16.11 12.11 19.39
CA LYS A 187 16.54 11.09 18.42
C LYS A 187 17.02 11.68 17.10
N LEU A 188 16.71 12.96 16.82
CA LEU A 188 17.10 13.65 15.60
C LEU A 188 18.49 14.28 15.75
N ILE A 189 19.52 13.48 15.67
CA ILE A 189 20.90 13.96 15.75
C ILE A 189 21.32 14.69 14.46
N PRO A 190 22.34 15.58 14.51
CA PRO A 190 22.92 16.19 13.30
C PRO A 190 23.31 15.13 12.26
N GLY A 191 23.02 15.39 11.00
CA GLY A 191 23.16 14.46 9.89
C GLY A 191 21.87 13.67 9.57
N THR A 192 20.93 13.55 10.51
CA THR A 192 19.65 12.88 10.25
C THR A 192 18.91 13.56 9.09
N VAL A 193 18.50 12.77 8.10
CA VAL A 193 17.69 13.23 6.97
C VAL A 193 16.23 12.91 7.24
N ILE A 194 15.34 13.88 7.06
CA ILE A 194 13.91 13.70 7.28
C ILE A 194 13.17 13.90 5.98
N ALA A 195 12.48 12.88 5.52
CA ALA A 195 11.49 13.00 4.47
C ALA A 195 10.18 13.49 5.11
N MET A 196 9.78 14.72 4.77
CA MET A 196 8.59 15.38 5.32
C MET A 196 7.41 15.18 4.41
N ARG A 197 6.32 14.66 4.95
CA ARG A 197 5.10 14.36 4.20
C ARG A 197 3.87 15.06 4.75
N THR A 198 2.85 15.14 3.92
CA THR A 198 1.48 15.38 4.35
C THR A 198 0.77 14.04 4.59
N TRP A 199 -0.47 14.09 5.08
CA TRP A 199 -1.35 12.90 5.09
C TRP A 199 -2.25 12.84 3.85
N PHE A 200 -2.16 13.85 2.98
CA PHE A 200 -2.93 13.95 1.76
C PHE A 200 -2.23 13.17 0.63
N ARG A 201 -2.93 12.16 0.10
CA ARG A 201 -2.43 11.25 -0.93
C ARG A 201 -3.48 11.02 -2.03
N PRO A 202 -3.72 12.00 -2.91
CA PRO A 202 -4.82 11.94 -3.87
C PRO A 202 -4.52 11.10 -5.11
N THR A 203 -3.23 10.87 -5.44
CA THR A 203 -2.82 10.32 -6.73
C THR A 203 -1.75 9.24 -6.59
N PRO A 204 -2.00 8.00 -7.08
CA PRO A 204 -0.95 7.01 -7.29
C PRO A 204 -0.08 7.35 -8.50
N GLY A 205 1.10 6.74 -8.62
CA GLY A 205 1.94 6.80 -9.81
C GLY A 205 1.32 6.09 -11.01
N ILE A 206 0.80 4.89 -10.79
CA ILE A 206 0.07 4.10 -11.78
C ILE A 206 -1.27 3.66 -11.19
N PHE A 207 -2.34 3.87 -11.93
CA PHE A 207 -3.69 3.47 -11.52
C PHE A 207 -4.29 2.46 -12.50
N PHE A 208 -4.64 1.29 -12.01
CA PHE A 208 -5.34 0.24 -12.74
C PHE A 208 -6.74 0.02 -12.20
N SER A 209 -7.74 -0.07 -13.09
CA SER A 209 -9.09 -0.40 -12.68
C SER A 209 -9.85 -1.14 -13.77
N HIS A 210 -10.54 -2.22 -13.41
CA HIS A 210 -11.38 -3.03 -14.31
C HIS A 210 -10.62 -3.63 -15.50
N ASN A 211 -9.33 -3.92 -15.34
CA ASN A 211 -8.54 -4.55 -16.39
C ASN A 211 -8.58 -6.07 -16.27
N VAL A 212 -8.47 -6.74 -17.40
CA VAL A 212 -8.38 -8.20 -17.50
C VAL A 212 -7.12 -8.56 -18.29
N ALA A 213 -6.33 -9.47 -17.76
CA ALA A 213 -5.17 -10.02 -18.46
C ALA A 213 -5.19 -11.55 -18.42
N ARG A 214 -4.39 -12.19 -19.26
CA ARG A 214 -4.15 -13.62 -19.16
C ARG A 214 -3.25 -13.88 -17.95
N SER A 215 -3.55 -14.93 -17.19
CA SER A 215 -2.72 -15.30 -16.05
C SER A 215 -1.26 -15.49 -16.46
N GLY A 216 -0.35 -14.87 -15.72
CA GLY A 216 1.09 -14.93 -15.98
C GLY A 216 1.59 -14.06 -17.14
N SER A 217 0.71 -13.37 -17.89
CA SER A 217 1.14 -12.37 -18.85
C SER A 217 1.68 -11.14 -18.14
N GLY A 218 2.81 -10.62 -18.58
CA GLY A 218 3.37 -9.37 -18.03
C GLY A 218 2.42 -8.19 -18.34
N VAL A 219 1.87 -7.59 -17.30
CA VAL A 219 1.09 -6.36 -17.42
C VAL A 219 1.99 -5.14 -17.24
N VAL A 220 3.00 -5.24 -16.33
CA VAL A 220 4.04 -4.24 -16.12
C VAL A 220 5.40 -4.93 -16.12
N GLU A 221 6.28 -4.54 -17.04
CA GLU A 221 7.60 -5.14 -17.22
C GLU A 221 8.70 -4.07 -17.23
N GLU A 222 9.71 -4.19 -16.37
CA GLU A 222 10.85 -3.26 -16.34
C GLU A 222 10.43 -1.79 -16.26
N VAL A 223 9.46 -1.48 -15.38
CA VAL A 223 9.01 -0.13 -15.09
C VAL A 223 9.45 0.28 -13.69
N SER A 224 9.99 1.48 -13.54
CA SER A 224 10.40 2.03 -12.26
C SER A 224 9.60 3.29 -11.90
N VAL A 225 9.15 3.39 -10.65
CA VAL A 225 8.53 4.60 -10.09
C VAL A 225 9.49 5.16 -9.04
N HIS A 226 9.95 6.40 -9.25
CA HIS A 226 10.92 7.05 -8.37
C HIS A 226 10.26 7.99 -7.37
N ASP A 227 9.05 8.46 -7.65
CA ASP A 227 8.25 9.29 -6.76
C ASP A 227 6.76 9.16 -7.06
N ALA A 228 5.93 9.23 -6.03
CA ALA A 228 4.49 9.38 -6.13
C ALA A 228 3.90 10.02 -4.87
N GLU A 229 2.91 10.90 -5.03
CA GLU A 229 2.21 11.56 -3.91
C GLU A 229 1.33 10.59 -3.10
N GLY A 230 0.95 9.45 -3.69
CA GLY A 230 0.28 8.34 -3.04
C GLY A 230 1.11 7.07 -3.13
N MET A 231 0.51 6.01 -3.65
CA MET A 231 1.15 4.71 -3.89
C MET A 231 1.87 4.68 -5.24
N GLY A 232 2.87 3.81 -5.40
CA GLY A 232 3.57 3.65 -6.67
C GLY A 232 2.67 3.07 -7.75
N LEU A 233 1.97 1.97 -7.44
CA LEU A 233 0.94 1.37 -8.28
C LEU A 233 -0.24 0.94 -7.42
N LEU A 234 -1.46 1.32 -7.84
CA LEU A 234 -2.69 0.78 -7.27
C LEU A 234 -3.52 0.11 -8.36
N ALA A 235 -3.94 -1.13 -8.10
CA ALA A 235 -4.88 -1.87 -8.93
C ALA A 235 -6.14 -2.20 -8.12
N GLN A 236 -7.31 -1.91 -8.70
CA GLN A 236 -8.60 -2.27 -8.11
C GLN A 236 -9.52 -2.90 -9.14
N PHE A 237 -10.28 -3.90 -8.73
CA PHE A 237 -11.19 -4.61 -9.65
C PHE A 237 -10.52 -5.09 -10.93
N CYS A 238 -9.28 -5.57 -10.82
CA CYS A 238 -8.52 -6.14 -11.94
C CYS A 238 -8.49 -7.67 -11.85
N GLU A 239 -8.42 -8.32 -13.00
CA GLU A 239 -8.27 -9.77 -13.09
C GLU A 239 -6.91 -10.11 -13.71
N ASN A 240 -6.06 -10.82 -12.98
CA ASN A 240 -4.70 -11.17 -13.30
C ASN A 240 -3.79 -9.95 -13.53
N VAL A 241 -2.93 -9.65 -12.58
CA VAL A 241 -1.92 -8.59 -12.71
C VAL A 241 -0.54 -9.20 -12.46
N THR A 242 0.35 -9.08 -13.43
CA THR A 242 1.74 -9.54 -13.31
C THR A 242 2.69 -8.35 -13.39
N LEU A 243 3.50 -8.19 -12.35
CA LEU A 243 4.60 -7.24 -12.25
C LEU A 243 5.91 -8.02 -12.37
N ASP A 244 6.67 -7.80 -13.45
CA ASP A 244 7.98 -8.40 -13.66
C ASP A 244 9.04 -7.32 -13.70
N ARG A 245 9.97 -7.32 -12.75
CA ARG A 245 10.95 -6.23 -12.60
C ARG A 245 10.28 -4.84 -12.55
N PHE A 246 9.13 -4.77 -11.88
CA PHE A 246 8.55 -3.50 -11.48
C PHE A 246 9.24 -3.01 -10.22
N ASN A 247 9.67 -1.76 -10.23
CA ASN A 247 10.44 -1.20 -9.13
C ASN A 247 9.78 0.06 -8.59
N VAL A 248 9.82 0.23 -7.29
CA VAL A 248 9.63 1.52 -6.61
C VAL A 248 10.92 1.77 -5.87
N CYS A 249 11.77 2.60 -6.44
CA CYS A 249 13.16 2.70 -6.00
C CYS A 249 13.76 4.09 -6.30
N LEU A 250 14.85 4.40 -5.63
CA LEU A 250 15.68 5.56 -5.93
C LEU A 250 16.31 5.41 -7.33
N LYS A 251 16.76 6.53 -7.93
CA LYS A 251 17.45 6.51 -9.24
C LYS A 251 18.87 5.90 -9.18
N GLY A 252 19.24 5.33 -8.05
CA GLY A 252 20.53 4.72 -7.81
C GLY A 252 21.20 5.28 -6.56
N PRO A 253 22.44 4.87 -6.27
CA PRO A 253 23.13 5.22 -5.02
C PRO A 253 23.37 6.74 -4.86
N ASN A 254 23.47 7.47 -5.97
CA ASN A 254 23.70 8.91 -5.98
C ASN A 254 22.40 9.75 -6.02
N ASP A 255 21.23 9.13 -5.95
CA ASP A 255 19.98 9.89 -5.81
C ASP A 255 20.02 10.71 -4.52
N PRO A 256 19.82 12.05 -4.58
CA PRO A 256 19.83 12.88 -3.38
C PRO A 256 18.64 12.64 -2.45
N ARG A 257 17.63 11.92 -2.90
CA ARG A 257 16.43 11.55 -2.12
C ARG A 257 16.68 10.32 -1.27
N TYR A 258 15.93 10.22 -0.16
CA TYR A 258 15.93 9.08 0.76
C TYR A 258 14.61 8.32 0.74
N PHE A 259 13.64 8.81 0.02
CA PHE A 259 12.29 8.29 -0.10
C PHE A 259 11.90 8.06 -1.56
N THR A 260 10.83 7.31 -1.77
CA THR A 260 10.17 7.10 -3.06
C THR A 260 8.71 7.53 -3.01
N THR A 261 7.79 6.68 -2.53
CA THR A 261 6.36 6.96 -2.47
C THR A 261 5.91 7.42 -1.09
N GLN A 262 4.87 8.24 -1.02
CA GLN A 262 4.31 8.67 0.27
C GLN A 262 3.54 7.55 0.99
N ALA A 263 3.07 6.56 0.25
CA ALA A 263 2.41 5.36 0.75
C ALA A 263 3.04 4.11 0.15
N ASP A 264 2.27 3.04 -0.08
CA ASP A 264 2.78 1.74 -0.52
C ASP A 264 3.48 1.80 -1.89
N ALA A 265 4.41 0.88 -2.13
CA ALA A 265 4.94 0.69 -3.47
C ALA A 265 3.88 0.12 -4.40
N THR A 266 3.18 -0.95 -3.98
CA THR A 266 2.12 -1.58 -4.74
C THR A 266 0.93 -1.93 -3.84
N HIS A 267 -0.28 -1.77 -4.37
CA HIS A 267 -1.50 -2.00 -3.62
C HIS A 267 -2.59 -2.59 -4.51
N PHE A 268 -3.23 -3.66 -4.05
CA PHE A 268 -4.26 -4.38 -4.80
C PHE A 268 -5.53 -4.49 -3.95
N SER A 269 -6.60 -3.87 -4.40
CA SER A 269 -7.88 -3.82 -3.69
C SER A 269 -8.99 -4.46 -4.52
N GLY A 270 -9.57 -5.55 -4.02
CA GLY A 270 -10.67 -6.24 -4.70
C GLY A 270 -10.28 -6.74 -6.09
N CYS A 271 -9.11 -7.32 -6.25
CA CYS A 271 -8.67 -7.99 -7.47
C CYS A 271 -9.00 -9.49 -7.42
N LYS A 272 -8.95 -10.17 -8.57
CA LYS A 272 -9.15 -11.63 -8.67
C LYS A 272 -8.18 -12.26 -9.67
N GLY A 273 -8.25 -13.59 -9.79
CA GLY A 273 -7.28 -14.35 -10.58
C GLY A 273 -5.93 -14.39 -9.90
N ALA A 274 -4.83 -14.17 -10.60
CA ALA A 274 -3.48 -14.21 -10.06
C ALA A 274 -2.85 -12.82 -9.97
N ILE A 275 -2.35 -12.45 -8.80
CA ILE A 275 -1.45 -11.32 -8.58
C ILE A 275 -0.03 -11.87 -8.45
N ILE A 276 0.82 -11.51 -9.39
CA ILE A 276 2.22 -11.98 -9.45
C ILE A 276 3.14 -10.77 -9.40
N SER A 277 4.00 -10.70 -8.39
CA SER A 277 5.08 -9.72 -8.30
C SER A 277 6.41 -10.44 -8.21
N LYS A 278 7.27 -10.26 -9.20
CA LYS A 278 8.54 -10.96 -9.27
C LYS A 278 9.71 -10.08 -9.67
N ASN A 279 10.87 -10.34 -9.05
CA ASN A 279 12.14 -9.72 -9.38
C ASN A 279 12.15 -8.18 -9.28
N GLY A 280 11.29 -7.61 -8.43
CA GLY A 280 11.19 -6.16 -8.19
C GLY A 280 12.09 -5.67 -7.06
N LEU A 281 12.41 -4.38 -7.10
CA LEU A 281 13.06 -3.65 -6.02
C LEU A 281 12.07 -2.63 -5.43
N TYR A 282 11.81 -2.76 -4.14
CA TYR A 282 10.95 -1.88 -3.37
C TYR A 282 11.74 -1.26 -2.22
N GLU A 283 12.05 0.04 -2.33
CA GLU A 283 12.87 0.73 -1.33
C GLU A 283 12.40 2.16 -1.05
N GLY A 284 12.60 2.61 0.16
CA GLY A 284 12.37 4.00 0.56
C GLY A 284 10.91 4.45 0.57
N MET A 285 9.95 3.53 0.47
CA MET A 285 8.53 3.87 0.60
C MET A 285 8.23 4.32 2.02
N MET A 286 7.25 5.22 2.15
CA MET A 286 6.76 5.62 3.47
C MET A 286 5.59 4.77 3.96
N ASP A 287 5.37 3.61 3.36
CA ASP A 287 4.52 2.52 3.81
C ASP A 287 4.96 1.18 3.18
N ASP A 288 4.06 0.27 2.91
CA ASP A 288 4.32 -1.13 2.57
C ASP A 288 4.90 -1.33 1.15
N ALA A 289 5.62 -2.41 0.91
CA ALA A 289 6.04 -2.76 -0.45
C ALA A 289 4.90 -3.32 -1.28
N ILE A 290 4.04 -4.13 -0.66
CA ILE A 290 2.84 -4.68 -1.27
C ILE A 290 1.75 -4.85 -0.22
N ASN A 291 0.52 -4.49 -0.57
CA ASN A 291 -0.66 -4.77 0.21
C ASN A 291 -1.75 -5.36 -0.71
N ILE A 292 -2.28 -6.53 -0.35
CA ILE A 292 -3.32 -7.24 -1.11
C ILE A 292 -4.49 -7.52 -0.19
N HIS A 293 -5.64 -6.95 -0.52
CA HIS A 293 -6.88 -7.12 0.24
C HIS A 293 -8.13 -6.81 -0.61
N GLY A 294 -9.30 -7.08 -0.08
CA GLY A 294 -10.56 -6.48 -0.50
C GLY A 294 -11.02 -5.43 0.52
N THR A 295 -12.20 -4.87 0.34
CA THR A 295 -12.76 -3.90 1.28
C THR A 295 -14.05 -4.43 1.88
N TYR A 296 -14.13 -4.46 3.21
CA TYR A 296 -15.39 -4.76 3.90
C TYR A 296 -16.40 -3.62 3.69
N LEU A 297 -17.62 -3.97 3.30
CA LEU A 297 -18.76 -3.11 3.56
C LEU A 297 -19.33 -3.45 4.94
N LYS A 298 -19.76 -2.47 5.70
CA LYS A 298 -20.46 -2.68 6.97
C LYS A 298 -21.96 -2.62 6.78
N VAL A 299 -22.68 -3.60 7.33
CA VAL A 299 -24.14 -3.59 7.38
C VAL A 299 -24.60 -2.43 8.28
N ILE A 300 -25.36 -1.51 7.72
CA ILE A 300 -25.89 -0.35 8.45
C ILE A 300 -27.40 -0.36 8.60
N ASN A 301 -28.11 -1.22 7.86
CA ASN A 301 -29.52 -1.47 8.02
C ASN A 301 -29.89 -2.85 7.42
N ARG A 302 -30.82 -3.56 8.07
CA ARG A 302 -31.47 -4.75 7.55
C ARG A 302 -32.86 -4.36 7.04
N VAL A 303 -33.09 -4.55 5.74
CA VAL A 303 -34.35 -4.19 5.09
C VAL A 303 -35.38 -5.31 5.24
N ASP A 304 -34.95 -6.56 4.97
CA ASP A 304 -35.74 -7.78 5.07
C ASP A 304 -34.85 -9.02 5.29
N GLU A 305 -35.39 -10.22 5.11
CA GLU A 305 -34.65 -11.48 5.33
C GLU A 305 -33.49 -11.71 4.33
N LYS A 306 -33.49 -11.03 3.18
CA LYS A 306 -32.50 -11.19 2.11
C LYS A 306 -31.77 -9.89 1.76
N THR A 307 -32.10 -8.77 2.39
CA THR A 307 -31.68 -7.45 1.92
C THR A 307 -31.09 -6.61 3.02
N VAL A 308 -29.96 -5.98 2.73
CA VAL A 308 -29.29 -5.01 3.61
C VAL A 308 -28.94 -3.73 2.88
N ILE A 309 -28.75 -2.66 3.66
CA ILE A 309 -27.97 -1.50 3.24
C ILE A 309 -26.59 -1.64 3.86
N ALA A 310 -25.56 -1.54 3.05
CA ALA A 310 -24.17 -1.66 3.49
C ALA A 310 -23.35 -0.45 3.02
N ARG A 311 -22.30 -0.10 3.78
CA ARG A 311 -21.55 1.14 3.61
C ARG A 311 -20.05 0.89 3.63
N TYR A 312 -19.32 1.62 2.77
CA TYR A 312 -17.88 1.90 2.94
C TYR A 312 -17.66 2.76 4.18
N MET A 313 -16.77 2.34 5.05
CA MET A 313 -16.57 3.01 6.34
C MET A 313 -15.33 3.90 6.39
N HIS A 314 -14.24 3.53 5.70
CA HIS A 314 -13.00 4.30 5.74
C HIS A 314 -13.04 5.52 4.81
N ASN A 315 -12.50 6.67 5.27
CA ASN A 315 -12.56 7.92 4.52
C ASN A 315 -11.76 7.93 3.20
N GLN A 316 -10.78 7.05 3.07
CA GLN A 316 -9.95 6.92 1.87
C GLN A 316 -10.31 5.67 1.02
N SER A 317 -11.35 4.91 1.39
CA SER A 317 -11.76 3.70 0.69
C SER A 317 -13.26 3.69 0.45
N TRP A 318 -13.71 4.44 -0.56
CA TRP A 318 -15.11 4.51 -0.95
C TRP A 318 -15.27 5.03 -2.38
N GLY A 319 -16.45 4.83 -2.94
CA GLY A 319 -16.85 5.43 -4.22
C GLY A 319 -16.52 4.58 -5.45
N PHE A 320 -15.68 3.57 -5.33
CA PHE A 320 -15.41 2.60 -6.40
C PHE A 320 -16.42 1.44 -6.38
N GLU A 321 -16.46 0.64 -7.44
CA GLU A 321 -17.30 -0.55 -7.52
C GLU A 321 -16.90 -1.56 -6.43
N TRP A 322 -17.89 -2.14 -5.74
CA TRP A 322 -17.63 -3.13 -4.69
C TRP A 322 -17.97 -4.55 -5.10
N GLY A 323 -18.98 -4.74 -5.94
CA GLY A 323 -19.45 -6.06 -6.33
C GLY A 323 -20.49 -6.01 -7.42
N ARG A 324 -20.81 -7.18 -7.95
CA ARG A 324 -21.75 -7.41 -9.04
C ARG A 324 -22.74 -8.49 -8.69
N THR A 325 -23.85 -8.55 -9.45
CA THR A 325 -24.77 -9.68 -9.41
C THR A 325 -24.02 -10.98 -9.64
N ALA A 326 -24.39 -12.02 -8.90
CA ALA A 326 -23.80 -13.34 -8.83
C ALA A 326 -22.44 -13.43 -8.09
N ASP A 327 -21.86 -12.32 -7.62
CA ASP A 327 -20.68 -12.38 -6.77
C ASP A 327 -20.99 -13.14 -5.46
N GLU A 328 -20.07 -13.98 -5.05
CA GLU A 328 -20.10 -14.71 -3.79
C GLU A 328 -19.61 -13.83 -2.65
N VAL A 329 -20.31 -13.84 -1.53
CA VAL A 329 -19.99 -13.04 -0.35
C VAL A 329 -19.99 -13.86 0.92
N GLN A 330 -19.26 -13.39 1.94
CA GLN A 330 -19.27 -13.93 3.29
C GLN A 330 -19.41 -12.81 4.32
N PHE A 331 -20.22 -13.06 5.35
CA PHE A 331 -20.36 -12.13 6.47
C PHE A 331 -19.32 -12.42 7.54
N VAL A 332 -18.87 -11.37 8.24
CA VAL A 332 -17.95 -11.45 9.37
C VAL A 332 -18.47 -10.63 10.54
N ARG A 333 -18.37 -11.15 11.77
CA ARG A 333 -18.65 -10.41 13.01
C ARG A 333 -17.47 -9.49 13.30
N SER A 334 -17.62 -8.19 13.24
CA SER A 334 -16.48 -7.27 13.40
C SER A 334 -15.82 -7.32 14.80
N GLU A 335 -16.58 -7.59 15.85
CA GLU A 335 -16.10 -7.67 17.22
C GLU A 335 -15.14 -8.84 17.47
N THR A 336 -15.44 -10.02 16.90
CA THR A 336 -14.68 -11.24 17.09
C THR A 336 -13.94 -11.70 15.83
N MET A 337 -14.19 -11.06 14.70
CA MET A 337 -13.69 -11.45 13.37
C MET A 337 -14.05 -12.90 12.99
N GLU A 338 -15.14 -13.44 13.55
CA GLU A 338 -15.64 -14.75 13.17
C GLU A 338 -16.40 -14.68 11.86
N LEU A 339 -16.01 -15.54 10.93
CA LEU A 339 -16.74 -15.72 9.67
C LEU A 339 -18.08 -16.42 9.97
N VAL A 340 -19.17 -15.90 9.42
CA VAL A 340 -20.46 -16.56 9.48
C VAL A 340 -20.40 -17.80 8.60
N ASP A 341 -21.00 -18.91 9.07
CA ASP A 341 -21.01 -20.17 8.32
C ASP A 341 -21.74 -20.02 6.98
N GLY A 342 -21.15 -20.61 5.96
CA GLY A 342 -21.64 -20.56 4.60
C GLY A 342 -21.34 -19.25 3.88
N THR A 343 -21.69 -19.23 2.62
CA THR A 343 -21.58 -18.07 1.74
C THR A 343 -22.95 -17.76 1.14
N ASN A 344 -23.09 -16.57 0.57
CA ASN A 344 -24.30 -16.18 -0.14
C ASN A 344 -23.91 -15.55 -1.49
N ARG A 345 -24.88 -15.33 -2.36
CA ARG A 345 -24.65 -14.66 -3.65
C ARG A 345 -25.48 -13.40 -3.75
N ILE A 346 -24.91 -12.41 -4.41
CA ILE A 346 -25.58 -11.14 -4.70
C ILE A 346 -26.62 -11.36 -5.81
N ALA A 347 -27.90 -11.21 -5.48
CA ALA A 347 -28.97 -11.21 -6.47
C ALA A 347 -29.14 -9.82 -7.12
N GLU A 348 -28.92 -8.76 -6.37
CA GLU A 348 -28.96 -7.36 -6.84
C GLU A 348 -28.04 -6.50 -5.99
N ILE A 349 -27.30 -5.63 -6.64
CA ILE A 349 -26.53 -4.57 -5.97
C ILE A 349 -26.66 -3.25 -6.76
N ARG A 350 -26.89 -2.16 -6.07
CA ARG A 350 -26.95 -0.82 -6.64
C ARG A 350 -26.64 0.24 -5.57
N PRO A 351 -26.24 1.45 -5.97
CA PRO A 351 -26.19 2.56 -5.04
C PRO A 351 -27.51 2.71 -4.27
N TYR A 352 -27.41 2.99 -2.97
CA TYR A 352 -28.60 3.21 -2.15
C TYR A 352 -29.35 4.47 -2.59
N ASP A 353 -28.62 5.58 -2.79
CA ASP A 353 -29.15 6.73 -3.51
C ASP A 353 -29.11 6.47 -5.03
N LYS A 354 -30.27 6.29 -5.63
CA LYS A 354 -30.41 6.00 -7.06
C LYS A 354 -29.91 7.12 -7.97
N ASN A 355 -29.78 8.35 -7.46
CA ASN A 355 -29.26 9.49 -8.21
C ASN A 355 -27.73 9.55 -8.21
N GLN A 356 -27.08 8.81 -7.32
CA GLN A 356 -25.63 8.77 -7.19
C GLN A 356 -25.03 7.65 -8.06
N ILE A 357 -24.83 7.93 -9.35
CA ILE A 357 -24.32 6.94 -10.30
C ILE A 357 -22.84 6.62 -10.06
N HIS A 358 -22.05 7.62 -9.63
CA HIS A 358 -20.62 7.50 -9.34
C HIS A 358 -20.32 7.91 -7.92
N GLY A 359 -19.29 7.32 -7.33
CA GLY A 359 -18.83 7.68 -6.00
C GLY A 359 -19.79 7.27 -4.87
N ALA A 360 -20.53 6.18 -5.03
CA ALA A 360 -21.44 5.72 -3.99
C ALA A 360 -20.69 5.26 -2.73
N ARG A 361 -21.20 5.64 -1.57
CA ARG A 361 -20.74 5.13 -0.27
C ARG A 361 -21.61 4.01 0.27
N GLU A 362 -22.87 3.98 -0.11
CA GLU A 362 -23.89 3.07 0.40
C GLU A 362 -24.52 2.29 -0.73
N PHE A 363 -24.78 1.03 -0.46
CA PHE A 363 -25.35 0.10 -1.42
C PHE A 363 -26.58 -0.58 -0.83
N TYR A 364 -27.63 -0.70 -1.64
CA TYR A 364 -28.70 -1.66 -1.48
C TYR A 364 -28.19 -3.00 -2.04
N ILE A 365 -28.18 -4.04 -1.21
CA ILE A 365 -27.71 -5.37 -1.60
C ILE A 365 -28.78 -6.39 -1.23
N ARG A 366 -29.31 -7.09 -2.25
CA ARG A 366 -30.20 -8.22 -2.07
C ARG A 366 -29.44 -9.50 -2.41
N PHE A 367 -29.57 -10.50 -1.55
CA PHE A 367 -28.94 -11.81 -1.68
C PHE A 367 -29.91 -12.85 -2.23
N GLU A 368 -29.37 -13.94 -2.79
CA GLU A 368 -30.17 -15.07 -3.30
C GLU A 368 -30.85 -15.83 -2.16
N GLU A 369 -30.11 -16.08 -1.06
CA GLU A 369 -30.60 -16.81 0.10
C GLU A 369 -30.83 -15.88 1.30
N PRO A 370 -31.71 -16.28 2.26
CA PRO A 370 -31.87 -15.54 3.50
C PRO A 370 -30.54 -15.39 4.26
N ILE A 371 -30.32 -14.22 4.83
CA ILE A 371 -29.16 -13.93 5.67
C ILE A 371 -29.43 -14.34 7.12
N HIS A 372 -28.35 -14.65 7.86
CA HIS A 372 -28.46 -15.04 9.26
C HIS A 372 -29.28 -14.02 10.07
N PRO A 373 -30.18 -14.46 10.98
CA PRO A 373 -31.04 -13.56 11.74
C PRO A 373 -30.31 -12.49 12.55
N ASP A 374 -29.10 -12.80 13.04
CA ASP A 374 -28.28 -11.87 13.82
C ASP A 374 -27.71 -10.71 13.00
N ILE A 375 -27.71 -10.80 11.67
CA ILE A 375 -27.16 -9.76 10.80
C ILE A 375 -28.13 -8.58 10.76
N ASN A 376 -27.80 -7.50 11.47
CA ASN A 376 -28.56 -6.27 11.53
C ASN A 376 -27.62 -5.08 11.83
N GLU A 377 -28.17 -3.88 11.88
CA GLU A 377 -27.42 -2.65 12.10
C GLU A 377 -26.72 -2.54 13.46
N LYS A 378 -27.15 -3.31 14.47
CA LYS A 378 -26.63 -3.27 15.84
C LYS A 378 -25.52 -4.26 16.09
N SER A 379 -25.49 -5.34 15.33
CA SER A 379 -24.60 -6.47 15.58
C SER A 379 -23.22 -6.38 14.91
N GLY A 380 -22.92 -5.27 14.20
CA GLY A 380 -21.58 -4.97 13.72
C GLY A 380 -21.03 -5.96 12.69
N PHE A 381 -21.82 -6.33 11.67
CA PHE A 381 -21.36 -7.24 10.62
C PHE A 381 -20.70 -6.51 9.45
N GLY A 382 -19.59 -7.07 8.97
CA GLY A 382 -18.98 -6.76 7.68
C GLY A 382 -19.37 -7.77 6.61
N ILE A 383 -19.23 -7.38 5.36
CA ILE A 383 -19.42 -8.21 4.18
C ILE A 383 -18.14 -8.22 3.37
N GLU A 384 -17.59 -9.41 3.12
CA GLU A 384 -16.47 -9.62 2.19
C GLU A 384 -16.99 -10.13 0.86
N ASN A 385 -16.47 -9.59 -0.24
CA ASN A 385 -16.71 -10.13 -1.58
C ASN A 385 -15.64 -11.19 -1.91
N LEU A 386 -16.03 -12.46 -1.86
CA LEU A 386 -15.11 -13.58 -2.09
C LEU A 386 -14.80 -13.82 -3.57
N THR A 387 -15.63 -13.34 -4.49
CA THR A 387 -15.35 -13.43 -5.94
C THR A 387 -14.12 -12.62 -6.31
N TRP A 388 -13.94 -11.47 -5.68
CA TRP A 388 -12.82 -10.58 -5.92
C TRP A 388 -11.70 -10.78 -4.90
N THR A 389 -11.18 -12.01 -4.86
CA THR A 389 -10.04 -12.43 -4.03
C THR A 389 -9.02 -13.15 -4.89
N PRO A 390 -7.74 -12.70 -4.94
CA PRO A 390 -6.73 -13.26 -5.83
C PRO A 390 -5.92 -14.38 -5.19
N GLU A 391 -5.37 -15.26 -6.03
CA GLU A 391 -4.15 -16.01 -5.72
C GLU A 391 -2.95 -15.06 -5.79
N VAL A 392 -1.93 -15.32 -4.98
CA VAL A 392 -0.75 -14.44 -4.89
C VAL A 392 0.53 -15.23 -5.05
N ASN A 393 1.43 -14.71 -5.89
CA ASN A 393 2.84 -15.10 -5.92
C ASN A 393 3.72 -13.85 -5.78
N PHE A 394 4.46 -13.78 -4.69
CA PHE A 394 5.44 -12.73 -4.41
C PHE A 394 6.82 -13.36 -4.32
N SER A 395 7.64 -13.25 -5.38
CA SER A 395 8.88 -14.04 -5.50
C SER A 395 10.07 -13.26 -6.06
N GLY A 396 11.26 -13.54 -5.54
CA GLY A 396 12.52 -12.96 -6.02
C GLY A 396 12.61 -11.43 -5.86
N ASN A 397 11.79 -10.82 -5.01
CA ASN A 397 11.79 -9.38 -4.79
C ASN A 397 12.77 -8.98 -3.68
N THR A 398 13.24 -7.74 -3.74
CA THR A 398 13.96 -7.09 -2.65
C THR A 398 13.10 -5.98 -2.06
N VAL A 399 12.86 -6.04 -0.75
CA VAL A 399 12.15 -5.01 0.03
C VAL A 399 13.11 -4.44 1.05
N ARG A 400 13.35 -3.13 1.03
CA ARG A 400 14.32 -2.53 1.95
C ARG A 400 14.06 -1.07 2.28
N ASN A 401 14.56 -0.67 3.45
CA ASN A 401 14.64 0.73 3.89
C ASN A 401 13.29 1.46 3.81
N ASN A 402 12.20 0.78 4.14
CA ASN A 402 10.87 1.34 4.10
C ASN A 402 10.27 1.53 5.49
N ARG A 403 9.30 2.41 5.57
CA ARG A 403 8.50 2.58 6.77
C ARG A 403 7.52 1.42 6.91
N ALA A 404 7.36 1.00 8.15
CA ALA A 404 6.42 0.05 8.72
C ALA A 404 6.60 -1.38 8.21
N ARG A 405 5.74 -1.88 7.36
CA ARG A 405 5.71 -3.30 7.01
C ARG A 405 6.33 -3.53 5.63
N GLY A 406 6.77 -4.76 5.41
CA GLY A 406 7.24 -5.17 4.08
C GLY A 406 6.09 -5.55 3.17
N ALA A 407 5.45 -6.69 3.44
CA ALA A 407 4.42 -7.25 2.57
C ALA A 407 3.18 -7.65 3.37
N LEU A 408 1.99 -7.26 2.89
CA LEU A 408 0.70 -7.59 3.48
C LEU A 408 -0.12 -8.43 2.52
N PHE A 409 -0.64 -9.55 3.03
CA PHE A 409 -1.49 -10.45 2.26
C PHE A 409 -2.74 -10.80 3.06
N SER A 410 -3.92 -10.54 2.48
CA SER A 410 -5.21 -10.76 3.13
C SER A 410 -6.21 -11.32 2.12
N THR A 411 -5.99 -12.57 1.70
CA THR A 411 -6.84 -13.29 0.76
C THR A 411 -7.05 -14.74 1.21
N PRO A 412 -8.24 -15.32 1.00
CA PRO A 412 -8.49 -16.74 1.30
C PRO A 412 -7.91 -17.70 0.25
N ARG A 413 -7.33 -17.17 -0.83
CA ARG A 413 -6.74 -17.95 -1.92
C ARG A 413 -5.27 -18.27 -1.62
N LYS A 414 -4.72 -19.18 -2.41
CA LYS A 414 -3.33 -19.58 -2.29
C LYS A 414 -2.38 -18.39 -2.37
N THR A 415 -1.54 -18.22 -1.37
CA THR A 415 -0.51 -17.18 -1.29
C THR A 415 0.86 -17.84 -1.13
N VAL A 416 1.77 -17.56 -2.06
CA VAL A 416 3.16 -18.03 -2.01
C VAL A 416 4.10 -16.84 -1.96
N VAL A 417 4.92 -16.79 -0.91
CA VAL A 417 5.92 -15.74 -0.68
C VAL A 417 7.29 -16.42 -0.61
N GLU A 418 8.08 -16.33 -1.68
CA GLU A 418 9.29 -17.13 -1.79
C GLU A 418 10.48 -16.42 -2.43
N ASP A 419 11.68 -16.83 -2.03
CA ASP A 419 12.94 -16.36 -2.60
C ASP A 419 13.14 -14.83 -2.53
N ASN A 420 12.53 -14.14 -1.55
CA ASN A 420 12.63 -12.70 -1.37
C ASN A 420 13.70 -12.32 -0.34
N LEU A 421 14.25 -11.12 -0.51
CA LEU A 421 15.08 -10.45 0.48
C LEU A 421 14.29 -9.32 1.14
N PHE A 422 14.09 -9.40 2.45
CA PHE A 422 13.60 -8.31 3.29
C PHE A 422 14.78 -7.77 4.11
N ASP A 423 15.26 -6.57 3.76
CA ASP A 423 16.45 -5.98 4.35
C ASP A 423 16.11 -4.64 5.01
N HIS A 424 16.11 -4.61 6.36
CA HIS A 424 15.76 -3.42 7.13
C HIS A 424 14.36 -2.87 6.80
N THR A 425 13.39 -3.77 6.68
CA THR A 425 11.99 -3.37 6.85
C THR A 425 11.82 -2.89 8.29
N SER A 426 11.43 -1.63 8.47
CA SER A 426 11.52 -1.00 9.79
C SER A 426 10.54 -1.59 10.83
N GLY A 427 9.40 -2.09 10.38
CA GLY A 427 8.47 -2.86 11.20
C GLY A 427 8.51 -4.35 10.84
N THR A 428 7.36 -5.00 10.87
CA THR A 428 7.23 -6.42 10.48
C THR A 428 7.51 -6.61 8.99
N ALA A 429 8.23 -7.67 8.63
CA ALA A 429 8.55 -7.92 7.22
C ALA A 429 7.35 -8.48 6.45
N ILE A 430 6.58 -9.37 7.08
CA ILE A 430 5.35 -9.91 6.49
C ILE A 430 4.22 -9.80 7.51
N LEU A 431 3.09 -9.25 7.08
CA LEU A 431 1.87 -9.15 7.86
C LEU A 431 0.72 -9.90 7.17
N LEU A 432 0.07 -10.81 7.89
CA LEU A 432 -1.23 -11.35 7.53
C LEU A 432 -2.25 -10.69 8.47
N CYS A 433 -3.12 -9.85 7.93
CA CYS A 433 -4.02 -9.02 8.71
C CYS A 433 -5.50 -9.44 8.50
N GLY A 434 -6.36 -8.52 8.48
CA GLY A 434 -7.82 -8.53 8.37
C GLY A 434 -8.38 -7.59 9.43
N ASP A 435 -9.09 -6.56 8.99
CA ASP A 435 -9.59 -5.51 9.86
C ASP A 435 -10.98 -5.04 9.41
N CYS A 436 -12.00 -5.34 10.22
CA CYS A 436 -13.36 -4.86 9.99
C CYS A 436 -13.75 -3.73 10.96
N ASN A 437 -12.78 -3.00 11.52
CA ASN A 437 -13.01 -2.01 12.57
C ASN A 437 -12.34 -0.66 12.34
N GLY A 438 -11.23 -0.60 11.61
CA GLY A 438 -10.46 0.61 11.35
C GLY A 438 -10.26 0.87 9.87
N TRP A 439 -9.44 0.06 9.21
CA TRP A 439 -9.16 0.19 7.79
C TRP A 439 -10.21 -0.49 6.89
N TYR A 440 -10.95 -1.46 7.43
CA TYR A 440 -11.95 -2.25 6.70
C TYR A 440 -11.35 -3.03 5.52
N GLU A 441 -10.13 -3.51 5.69
CA GLU A 441 -9.42 -4.34 4.73
C GLU A 441 -9.67 -5.82 5.00
N THR A 442 -10.12 -6.57 3.98
CA THR A 442 -10.37 -8.01 4.08
C THR A 442 -9.03 -8.74 4.00
N GLY A 443 -8.93 -9.98 4.30
CA GLY A 443 -9.82 -11.02 4.71
C GLY A 443 -9.02 -12.16 5.32
N ALA A 444 -9.70 -13.27 5.61
CA ALA A 444 -9.07 -14.42 6.24
C ALA A 444 -8.13 -15.17 5.28
N CYS A 445 -6.87 -15.39 5.68
CA CYS A 445 -5.94 -16.27 4.97
C CYS A 445 -6.23 -17.73 5.28
N LYS A 446 -6.19 -18.62 4.26
CA LYS A 446 -6.51 -20.05 4.41
C LYS A 446 -5.46 -20.99 3.81
N ASP A 447 -4.59 -20.50 2.95
CA ASP A 447 -3.55 -21.27 2.28
C ASP A 447 -2.35 -20.37 1.99
N VAL A 448 -1.39 -20.32 2.92
CA VAL A 448 -0.22 -19.44 2.84
C VAL A 448 1.06 -20.24 3.01
N VAL A 449 1.99 -20.07 2.09
CA VAL A 449 3.35 -20.63 2.17
C VAL A 449 4.37 -19.49 2.10
N ILE A 450 5.17 -19.34 3.14
CA ILE A 450 6.28 -18.39 3.23
C ILE A 450 7.56 -19.19 3.30
N ARG A 451 8.36 -19.22 2.22
CA ARG A 451 9.52 -20.09 2.12
C ARG A 451 10.72 -19.50 1.39
N ARG A 452 11.91 -19.94 1.77
CA ARG A 452 13.19 -19.54 1.16
C ARG A 452 13.38 -18.02 1.06
N ASN A 453 12.80 -17.28 2.03
CA ASN A 453 13.05 -15.85 2.15
C ASN A 453 14.21 -15.59 3.11
N LYS A 454 14.88 -14.48 2.91
CA LYS A 454 15.87 -13.96 3.82
C LYS A 454 15.38 -12.66 4.47
N PHE A 455 15.36 -12.65 5.80
CA PHE A 455 14.98 -11.50 6.62
C PHE A 455 16.22 -10.97 7.33
N VAL A 456 16.61 -9.73 7.04
CA VAL A 456 17.77 -9.08 7.63
C VAL A 456 17.33 -7.87 8.42
N ASN A 457 17.52 -7.90 9.75
CA ASN A 457 17.28 -6.78 10.64
C ASN A 457 15.92 -6.06 10.43
N ALA A 458 14.84 -6.81 10.33
CA ALA A 458 13.51 -6.25 10.48
C ALA A 458 13.27 -5.77 11.92
N LEU A 459 12.20 -5.03 12.18
CA LEU A 459 11.82 -4.53 13.50
C LEU A 459 12.80 -3.51 14.09
N THR A 460 13.51 -2.75 13.27
CA THR A 460 14.36 -1.65 13.74
C THR A 460 13.57 -0.51 14.39
N ASN A 461 12.26 -0.48 14.16
CA ASN A 461 11.34 0.56 14.62
C ASN A 461 10.02 -0.06 15.11
N MET A 462 9.26 0.70 15.88
CA MET A 462 7.94 0.29 16.39
C MET A 462 6.84 1.02 15.63
N PHE A 463 6.09 0.26 14.85
CA PHE A 463 4.91 0.72 14.11
C PHE A 463 3.70 -0.16 14.43
N GLN A 464 2.54 0.18 13.90
CA GLN A 464 1.31 -0.60 14.04
C GLN A 464 1.49 -2.02 13.50
N PHE A 465 0.99 -3.02 14.23
CA PHE A 465 1.05 -4.45 13.91
C PHE A 465 2.48 -5.04 13.86
N THR A 466 3.44 -4.40 14.51
CA THR A 466 4.85 -4.79 14.51
C THR A 466 5.17 -5.61 15.75
N ASN A 467 4.80 -6.91 15.78
CA ASN A 467 4.95 -7.79 16.95
C ASN A 467 5.98 -8.91 16.74
N GLY A 468 6.36 -9.20 15.52
CA GLY A 468 7.36 -10.17 15.12
C GLY A 468 7.90 -9.85 13.72
N VAL A 469 8.97 -10.50 13.29
CA VAL A 469 9.46 -10.38 11.90
C VAL A 469 8.36 -10.80 10.93
N ILE A 470 7.66 -11.88 11.25
CA ILE A 470 6.39 -12.25 10.62
C ILE A 470 5.29 -12.07 11.67
N SER A 471 4.27 -11.28 11.34
CA SER A 471 3.11 -11.04 12.21
C SER A 471 1.84 -11.52 11.53
N ILE A 472 1.10 -12.38 12.22
CA ILE A 472 -0.27 -12.78 11.86
C ILE A 472 -1.17 -12.07 12.85
N TYR A 473 -1.68 -10.92 12.44
CA TYR A 473 -2.34 -9.98 13.34
C TYR A 473 -3.67 -9.48 12.77
N PRO A 474 -4.75 -10.29 12.84
CA PRO A 474 -6.08 -9.77 12.58
C PRO A 474 -6.51 -8.83 13.71
N GLU A 475 -7.22 -7.76 13.36
CA GLU A 475 -7.73 -6.79 14.32
C GLU A 475 -9.02 -7.34 14.94
N ILE A 476 -8.92 -7.85 16.16
CA ILE A 476 -10.03 -8.53 16.86
C ILE A 476 -10.29 -7.82 18.20
N PRO A 477 -11.28 -6.92 18.28
CA PRO A 477 -11.61 -6.19 19.53
C PRO A 477 -11.90 -7.14 20.71
N ASN A 478 -12.73 -8.16 20.52
CA ASN A 478 -13.15 -9.10 21.56
C ASN A 478 -12.57 -10.48 21.36
N LEU A 479 -11.25 -10.61 21.35
CA LEU A 479 -10.55 -11.88 21.14
C LEU A 479 -10.98 -12.97 22.15
N LYS A 480 -11.29 -12.58 23.38
CA LYS A 480 -11.71 -13.52 24.45
C LYS A 480 -13.04 -14.21 24.16
N GLU A 481 -13.91 -13.54 23.42
CA GLU A 481 -15.24 -14.05 23.08
C GLU A 481 -15.25 -14.86 21.77
N GLN A 482 -14.13 -14.82 21.01
CA GLN A 482 -14.02 -15.53 19.75
C GLN A 482 -14.10 -17.05 19.95
N GLN A 483 -14.97 -17.71 19.18
CA GLN A 483 -15.14 -19.19 19.20
C GLN A 483 -14.42 -19.84 18.02
N LYS A 484 -14.42 -19.22 16.84
CA LYS A 484 -13.80 -19.73 15.61
C LYS A 484 -12.61 -18.86 15.22
N TYR A 485 -11.54 -19.50 14.75
CA TYR A 485 -10.32 -18.81 14.33
C TYR A 485 -10.54 -18.05 13.02
N PHE A 486 -9.82 -16.93 12.86
CA PHE A 486 -9.92 -16.11 11.66
C PHE A 486 -9.04 -16.63 10.52
N HIS A 487 -7.76 -16.88 10.78
CA HIS A 487 -6.83 -17.44 9.80
C HIS A 487 -6.66 -18.96 9.95
N SER A 488 -6.21 -19.60 8.86
CA SER A 488 -5.87 -21.03 8.87
C SER A 488 -4.82 -21.37 7.81
N GLY A 489 -4.23 -22.57 7.90
CA GLY A 489 -3.41 -23.15 6.84
C GLY A 489 -2.15 -22.35 6.49
N ILE A 490 -1.33 -21.98 7.48
CA ILE A 490 -0.14 -21.16 7.30
C ILE A 490 1.11 -22.01 7.51
N VAL A 491 2.01 -22.02 6.51
CA VAL A 491 3.29 -22.71 6.53
C VAL A 491 4.43 -21.72 6.35
N ILE A 492 5.39 -21.72 7.27
CA ILE A 492 6.60 -20.89 7.27
C ILE A 492 7.79 -21.84 7.32
N GLU A 493 8.49 -22.01 6.20
CA GLU A 493 9.54 -23.03 6.08
C GLU A 493 10.75 -22.57 5.26
N ASP A 494 11.91 -23.14 5.55
CA ASP A 494 13.15 -22.96 4.80
C ASP A 494 13.60 -21.48 4.69
N ASN A 495 13.22 -20.61 5.64
CA ASN A 495 13.62 -19.22 5.64
C ASN A 495 14.88 -18.98 6.48
N GLU A 496 15.60 -17.90 6.19
CA GLU A 496 16.71 -17.41 7.00
C GLU A 496 16.31 -16.10 7.70
N PHE A 497 16.38 -16.08 9.03
CA PHE A 497 16.19 -14.91 9.87
C PHE A 497 17.54 -14.49 10.46
N ASP A 498 18.07 -13.35 10.03
CA ASP A 498 19.27 -12.73 10.58
C ASP A 498 18.86 -11.46 11.32
N THR A 499 18.67 -11.56 12.63
CA THR A 499 18.02 -10.53 13.43
C THR A 499 18.82 -10.15 14.67
N PHE A 500 18.65 -8.91 15.12
CA PHE A 500 19.29 -8.38 16.33
C PHE A 500 18.42 -8.55 17.59
N ASP A 501 17.10 -8.74 17.46
CA ASP A 501 16.15 -8.81 18.59
C ASP A 501 15.46 -10.18 18.66
N ALA A 502 14.64 -10.40 19.68
CA ALA A 502 14.04 -11.69 19.98
C ALA A 502 12.86 -12.07 19.06
N PRO A 503 11.90 -11.19 18.72
CA PRO A 503 10.65 -11.60 18.07
C PRO A 503 10.86 -12.11 16.64
N ILE A 504 10.46 -13.35 16.39
CA ILE A 504 10.46 -13.96 15.04
C ILE A 504 9.03 -14.05 14.52
N LEU A 505 8.16 -14.70 15.26
CA LEU A 505 6.78 -14.95 14.85
C LEU A 505 5.80 -14.51 15.93
N TYR A 506 4.87 -13.67 15.54
CA TYR A 506 3.66 -13.38 16.29
C TYR A 506 2.46 -13.95 15.55
N ALA A 507 1.60 -14.69 16.21
CA ALA A 507 0.39 -15.23 15.59
C ALA A 507 -0.81 -15.09 16.52
N LYS A 508 -1.90 -14.52 15.99
CA LYS A 508 -3.18 -14.34 16.67
C LYS A 508 -4.31 -14.96 15.85
N SER A 509 -5.13 -15.81 16.49
CA SER A 509 -6.32 -16.41 15.90
C SER A 509 -6.02 -17.23 14.63
N VAL A 510 -5.28 -18.31 14.79
CA VAL A 510 -4.86 -19.19 13.69
C VAL A 510 -5.20 -20.65 14.02
N ASP A 511 -5.82 -21.33 13.07
CA ASP A 511 -5.98 -22.79 13.08
C ASP A 511 -5.08 -23.42 12.01
N GLY A 512 -4.06 -24.18 12.44
CA GLY A 512 -3.07 -24.77 11.56
C GLY A 512 -1.93 -23.83 11.21
N LEU A 513 -0.85 -23.89 11.98
CA LEU A 513 0.36 -23.10 11.81
C LEU A 513 1.58 -24.03 11.85
N ILE A 514 2.36 -24.05 10.79
CA ILE A 514 3.59 -24.84 10.71
C ILE A 514 4.77 -23.89 10.55
N PHE A 515 5.75 -23.99 11.44
CA PHE A 515 7.03 -23.29 11.35
C PHE A 515 8.13 -24.36 11.42
N ARG A 516 8.87 -24.59 10.33
CA ARG A 516 9.87 -25.67 10.26
C ARG A 516 11.04 -25.35 9.33
N ASN A 517 12.15 -26.01 9.54
CA ASN A 517 13.37 -25.92 8.72
C ASN A 517 13.87 -24.48 8.54
N ASN A 518 13.53 -23.56 9.44
CA ASN A 518 13.98 -22.19 9.37
C ASN A 518 15.32 -22.04 10.10
N THR A 519 16.20 -21.20 9.59
CA THR A 519 17.45 -20.85 10.24
C THR A 519 17.31 -19.48 10.93
N ILE A 520 17.57 -19.42 12.24
CA ILE A 520 17.53 -18.20 13.02
C ILE A 520 18.93 -17.86 13.49
N LYS A 521 19.47 -16.74 13.00
CA LYS A 521 20.76 -16.19 13.39
C LYS A 521 20.58 -14.90 14.18
N LYS A 522 21.28 -14.76 15.27
CA LYS A 522 21.30 -13.52 16.05
C LYS A 522 22.55 -12.73 15.71
N ASN A 523 22.38 -11.47 15.35
CA ASN A 523 23.48 -10.52 15.14
C ASN A 523 23.48 -9.42 16.21
N THR A 524 24.50 -8.57 16.20
CA THR A 524 24.71 -7.47 17.15
C THR A 524 24.64 -6.10 16.46
N GLY A 525 24.02 -6.01 15.30
CA GLY A 525 23.94 -4.77 14.51
C GLY A 525 23.20 -3.64 15.25
N TYR A 526 22.22 -4.00 16.08
CA TYR A 526 21.46 -3.08 16.91
C TYR A 526 21.25 -3.64 18.32
N LYS A 527 20.94 -2.77 19.28
CA LYS A 527 20.55 -3.20 20.63
C LYS A 527 19.10 -3.70 20.61
N PRO A 528 18.78 -4.84 21.24
CA PRO A 528 17.41 -5.29 21.40
C PRO A 528 16.58 -4.27 22.20
N PHE A 529 15.39 -3.89 21.69
CA PHE A 529 14.52 -2.91 22.36
C PHE A 529 13.04 -3.27 22.31
N HIS A 530 12.66 -4.26 21.51
CA HIS A 530 11.26 -4.61 21.29
C HIS A 530 10.58 -5.04 22.59
N TRP A 531 9.32 -4.63 22.79
CA TRP A 531 8.54 -5.00 23.98
C TRP A 531 8.30 -6.51 24.09
N ASN A 532 8.04 -7.18 22.95
CA ASN A 532 7.92 -8.63 22.89
C ASN A 532 9.32 -9.25 23.01
N LYS A 533 9.51 -10.07 24.05
CA LYS A 533 10.77 -10.78 24.31
C LYS A 533 10.70 -12.26 23.93
N ASN A 534 9.56 -12.71 23.42
CA ASN A 534 9.37 -14.09 22.98
C ASN A 534 9.78 -14.23 21.51
N ARG A 535 10.51 -15.29 21.21
CA ARG A 535 10.80 -15.69 19.82
C ARG A 535 9.53 -16.04 19.05
N PHE A 536 8.64 -16.76 19.72
CA PHE A 536 7.31 -17.12 19.24
C PHE A 536 6.27 -16.65 20.27
N LEU A 537 5.38 -15.77 19.85
CA LEU A 537 4.26 -15.31 20.67
C LEU A 537 2.95 -15.71 19.98
N LEU A 538 2.24 -16.65 20.60
CA LEU A 538 1.02 -17.24 20.05
C LEU A 538 -0.18 -16.89 20.94
N GLU A 539 -1.21 -16.28 20.35
CA GLU A 539 -2.46 -15.92 21.02
C GLU A 539 -3.65 -16.57 20.29
N ARG A 540 -4.35 -17.48 20.94
CA ARG A 540 -5.42 -18.25 20.30
C ARG A 540 -4.93 -18.91 18.99
N VAL A 541 -3.98 -19.81 19.11
CA VAL A 541 -3.48 -20.63 18.02
C VAL A 541 -3.70 -22.10 18.36
N THR A 542 -4.23 -22.86 17.42
CA THR A 542 -4.42 -24.30 17.55
C THR A 542 -3.78 -25.04 16.38
N ASN A 543 -3.57 -26.34 16.53
CA ASN A 543 -2.90 -27.17 15.52
C ASN A 543 -1.57 -26.57 15.06
N ALA A 544 -0.80 -26.02 16.00
CA ALA A 544 0.49 -25.43 15.74
C ALA A 544 1.61 -26.46 15.87
N LYS A 545 2.53 -26.45 14.90
CA LYS A 545 3.77 -27.22 14.91
C LYS A 545 4.93 -26.27 14.69
N ILE A 546 5.73 -26.04 15.74
CA ILE A 546 6.91 -25.16 15.70
C ILE A 546 8.14 -26.00 15.95
N GLU A 547 9.03 -26.05 14.98
CA GLU A 547 10.34 -26.69 15.03
C GLU A 547 11.42 -25.59 15.00
N GLU A 548 12.24 -25.52 16.05
CA GLU A 548 13.38 -24.58 16.15
C GLU A 548 14.64 -25.12 15.46
#